data_de0ecd1788f5cbb3d9f737ee938e938e
#
_entry.id   de0ecd1788f5cbb3d9f737ee938e938e
#
_cell.length_a   1.000
_cell.length_b   1.000
_cell.length_c   1.000
_cell.angle_alpha   90.00
_cell.angle_beta   90.00
_cell.angle_gamma   90.00
#
_symmetry.space_group_name_H-M   'P 1'
#
loop_
_entity.id
_entity.type
_entity.pdbx_description
1 polymer ?
#
loop_
_entity_poly.entity_id
_entity_poly.type
_entity_poly.pdbx_seq_one_letter_code
_entity_poly.pdbx_strand_id
1 'polypeptide(L)'
;DSSTSRGLGDVYKRQPQASAWVLELPGARVTLGLSPEKSRGFSGEGSVLHLIAGGDANEDAAFVSTLLAFEPRIDIAQLAARALLPQAQIASALGVLASSGQVGFDLAAGAYFHRPLPVQAGLLDTLHPRLADARKLLADGAVLPEGEGRYTVQSGPQRYRVALGVEPTHDRCTCPWNAKYQGARGPCKHTLAVRMFLDPLNAPGADA
;
A
#
# COMPACT_ATOMS: atom_id res chain seq x y z
N ASP A 1 26.29 -19.02 -22.32
CA ASP A 1 24.86 -18.76 -22.05
C ASP A 1 24.52 -19.18 -20.60
N SER A 2 24.88 -18.36 -19.64
CA SER A 2 24.53 -18.62 -18.25
C SER A 2 23.43 -17.65 -17.83
N SER A 3 22.18 -18.09 -17.93
CA SER A 3 21.06 -17.45 -17.31
C SER A 3 21.14 -17.67 -15.80
N THR A 4 21.71 -16.72 -15.06
CA THR A 4 21.70 -16.75 -13.61
C THR A 4 20.34 -16.31 -13.11
N SER A 5 19.39 -17.24 -13.00
CA SER A 5 18.18 -17.02 -12.22
C SER A 5 18.56 -17.08 -10.74
N ARG A 6 18.80 -15.94 -10.12
CA ARG A 6 18.81 -15.87 -8.65
C ARG A 6 17.35 -15.83 -8.20
N GLY A 7 16.77 -17.01 -8.02
CA GLY A 7 15.57 -17.16 -7.26
C GLY A 7 15.85 -16.78 -5.81
N LEU A 8 15.16 -15.78 -5.30
CA LEU A 8 15.00 -15.57 -3.86
C LEU A 8 14.08 -16.69 -3.33
N GLY A 9 14.63 -17.91 -3.32
CA GLY A 9 13.99 -19.08 -2.76
C GLY A 9 14.22 -19.16 -1.27
N ASP A 10 13.15 -19.48 -0.58
CA ASP A 10 13.13 -20.15 0.70
C ASP A 10 13.36 -19.38 1.99
N VAL A 11 12.61 -18.31 2.28
CA VAL A 11 12.40 -17.98 3.70
C VAL A 11 10.93 -17.70 4.08
N TYR A 12 10.01 -17.42 3.16
CA TYR A 12 8.62 -17.13 3.54
C TYR A 12 7.59 -17.86 2.68
N LYS A 13 7.02 -18.94 3.18
CA LYS A 13 5.94 -19.73 2.55
C LYS A 13 4.60 -18.98 2.31
N ARG A 14 4.54 -17.66 2.43
CA ARG A 14 3.32 -16.85 2.26
C ARG A 14 3.53 -15.50 1.57
N GLN A 15 4.68 -15.24 0.96
CA GLN A 15 4.82 -14.04 0.14
C GLN A 15 4.20 -14.25 -1.24
N PRO A 16 3.58 -13.21 -1.85
CA PRO A 16 3.17 -13.28 -3.23
C PRO A 16 4.39 -13.68 -4.07
N GLN A 17 4.24 -14.72 -4.88
CA GLN A 17 5.32 -15.26 -5.72
C GLN A 17 5.60 -14.28 -6.87
N ALA A 18 6.14 -13.11 -6.56
CA ALA A 18 6.68 -12.22 -7.57
C ALA A 18 8.05 -12.74 -8.00
N SER A 19 8.34 -12.70 -9.28
CA SER A 19 9.64 -13.01 -9.84
C SER A 19 10.20 -11.80 -10.56
N ALA A 20 11.52 -11.61 -10.49
CA ALA A 20 12.23 -10.60 -11.25
C ALA A 20 13.30 -11.26 -12.11
N TRP A 21 13.32 -10.90 -13.37
CA TRP A 21 14.30 -11.36 -14.35
C TRP A 21 15.17 -10.18 -14.72
N VAL A 22 16.48 -10.36 -14.66
CA VAL A 22 17.45 -9.32 -15.00
C VAL A 22 18.20 -9.75 -16.25
N LEU A 23 18.13 -8.93 -17.29
CA LEU A 23 18.90 -9.06 -18.51
C LEU A 23 20.00 -7.99 -18.52
N GLU A 24 21.24 -8.44 -18.48
CA GLU A 24 22.41 -7.55 -18.61
C GLU A 24 22.76 -7.42 -20.09
N LEU A 25 22.83 -6.18 -20.55
CA LEU A 25 23.23 -5.82 -21.92
C LEU A 25 24.46 -4.91 -21.85
N PRO A 26 25.27 -4.81 -22.91
CA PRO A 26 26.35 -3.83 -22.97
C PRO A 26 25.81 -2.40 -22.76
N GLY A 27 26.13 -1.79 -21.62
CA GLY A 27 25.71 -0.42 -21.28
C GLY A 27 24.26 -0.26 -20.79
N ALA A 28 23.53 -1.37 -20.61
CA ALA A 28 22.15 -1.31 -20.11
C ALA A 28 21.79 -2.55 -19.28
N ARG A 29 20.86 -2.38 -18.34
CA ARG A 29 20.24 -3.47 -17.59
C ARG A 29 18.72 -3.36 -17.73
N VAL A 30 18.08 -4.45 -18.12
CA VAL A 30 16.63 -4.55 -18.17
C VAL A 30 16.14 -5.47 -17.07
N THR A 31 15.27 -4.96 -16.20
CA THR A 31 14.65 -5.75 -15.14
C THR A 31 13.17 -5.93 -15.46
N LEU A 32 12.71 -7.18 -15.59
CA LEU A 32 11.32 -7.54 -15.78
C LEU A 32 10.78 -8.13 -14.48
N GLY A 33 9.84 -7.43 -13.84
CA GLY A 33 9.10 -7.93 -12.69
C GLY A 33 7.82 -8.62 -13.13
N LEU A 34 7.58 -9.82 -12.65
CA LEU A 34 6.36 -10.58 -12.89
C LEU A 34 5.62 -10.80 -11.58
N SER A 35 4.36 -10.35 -11.54
CA SER A 35 3.44 -10.62 -10.44
C SER A 35 2.65 -11.91 -10.72
N PRO A 36 2.31 -12.71 -9.71
CA PRO A 36 1.40 -13.84 -9.84
C PRO A 36 -0.03 -13.42 -10.17
N GLU A 37 -0.33 -12.13 -10.06
CA GLU A 37 -1.63 -11.55 -10.41
C GLU A 37 -1.80 -11.50 -11.92
N LYS A 38 -2.70 -12.31 -12.43
CA LYS A 38 -2.91 -12.46 -13.88
C LYS A 38 -3.67 -11.26 -14.52
N SER A 39 -4.39 -10.47 -13.72
CA SER A 39 -5.35 -9.52 -14.28
C SER A 39 -4.98 -8.05 -14.10
N ARG A 40 -4.15 -7.68 -13.14
CA ARG A 40 -3.92 -6.27 -12.77
C ARG A 40 -2.47 -5.88 -12.50
N GLY A 41 -1.51 -6.77 -12.68
CA GLY A 41 -0.11 -6.48 -12.42
C GLY A 41 0.17 -6.12 -10.95
N PHE A 42 1.02 -5.14 -10.72
CA PHE A 42 1.40 -4.65 -9.39
C PHE A 42 0.42 -3.59 -8.84
N SER A 43 -0.88 -3.77 -9.00
CA SER A 43 -1.89 -2.78 -8.64
C SER A 43 -2.14 -2.67 -7.13
N GLY A 44 -1.13 -2.31 -6.36
CA GLY A 44 -1.27 -1.95 -4.94
C GLY A 44 -1.73 -3.09 -4.04
N GLU A 45 -1.37 -4.30 -4.34
CA GLU A 45 -1.61 -5.44 -3.48
C GLU A 45 -0.55 -5.57 -2.38
N GLY A 46 -0.89 -6.26 -1.31
CA GLY A 46 0.01 -6.47 -0.18
C GLY A 46 0.12 -5.26 0.75
N SER A 47 1.33 -4.95 1.17
CA SER A 47 1.61 -3.92 2.18
C SER A 47 1.31 -2.49 1.72
N VAL A 48 1.31 -2.21 0.41
CA VAL A 48 1.06 -0.85 -0.11
C VAL A 48 -0.30 -0.32 0.32
N LEU A 49 -1.35 -1.15 0.32
CA LEU A 49 -2.68 -0.72 0.76
C LEU A 49 -2.73 -0.32 2.24
N HIS A 50 -1.91 -0.93 3.09
CA HIS A 50 -1.80 -0.50 4.50
C HIS A 50 -1.08 0.85 4.61
N LEU A 51 -0.05 1.07 3.78
CA LEU A 51 0.69 2.33 3.78
C LEU A 51 -0.18 3.52 3.36
N ILE A 52 -0.97 3.36 2.29
CA ILE A 52 -1.78 4.46 1.73
C ILE A 52 -3.17 4.60 2.37
N ALA A 53 -3.51 3.78 3.36
CA ALA A 53 -4.79 3.82 4.05
C ALA A 53 -4.83 4.85 5.21
N GLY A 54 -3.68 5.40 5.63
CA GLY A 54 -3.60 6.44 6.66
C GLY A 54 -4.29 7.75 6.24
N GLY A 55 -4.89 8.46 7.19
CA GLY A 55 -5.67 9.68 6.94
C GLY A 55 -4.87 10.77 6.25
N ASP A 56 -3.62 10.99 6.67
CA ASP A 56 -2.75 12.05 6.17
C ASP A 56 -1.92 11.66 4.94
N ALA A 57 -1.99 10.41 4.50
CA ALA A 57 -1.09 9.91 3.46
C ALA A 57 -1.10 10.77 2.17
N ASN A 58 -2.24 11.37 1.82
CA ASN A 58 -2.34 12.25 0.66
C ASN A 58 -1.77 13.65 0.92
N GLU A 59 -1.98 14.21 2.12
CA GLU A 59 -1.42 15.51 2.50
C GLU A 59 0.08 15.42 2.66
N ASP A 60 0.54 14.39 3.36
CA ASP A 60 1.98 14.07 3.48
C ASP A 60 2.62 13.87 2.10
N ALA A 61 1.95 13.19 1.16
CA ALA A 61 2.44 13.01 -0.19
C ALA A 61 2.54 14.33 -0.94
N ALA A 62 1.55 15.21 -0.83
CA ALA A 62 1.59 16.52 -1.44
C ALA A 62 2.75 17.35 -0.88
N PHE A 63 2.94 17.36 0.44
CA PHE A 63 4.05 18.04 1.10
C PHE A 63 5.40 17.43 0.69
N VAL A 64 5.55 16.11 0.80
CA VAL A 64 6.80 15.40 0.45
C VAL A 64 7.17 15.63 -1.01
N SER A 65 6.20 15.70 -1.92
CA SER A 65 6.45 15.94 -3.33
C SER A 65 7.15 17.31 -3.57
N THR A 66 6.89 18.31 -2.73
CA THR A 66 7.56 19.62 -2.82
C THR A 66 9.01 19.59 -2.38
N LEU A 67 9.38 18.61 -1.58
CA LEU A 67 10.75 18.42 -1.09
C LEU A 67 11.61 17.58 -2.04
N LEU A 68 11.00 16.86 -2.98
CA LEU A 68 11.72 16.04 -3.94
C LEU A 68 12.30 16.88 -5.06
N ALA A 69 13.58 16.66 -5.38
CA ALA A 69 14.33 17.39 -6.38
C ALA A 69 15.12 16.43 -7.29
N PHE A 70 14.41 15.63 -8.09
CA PHE A 70 15.02 14.71 -9.06
C PHE A 70 16.08 13.75 -8.48
N GLU A 71 15.90 13.34 -7.22
CA GLU A 71 16.80 12.36 -6.62
C GLU A 71 16.77 11.03 -7.38
N PRO A 72 17.94 10.54 -7.87
CA PRO A 72 18.04 9.22 -8.48
C PRO A 72 17.87 8.12 -7.45
N ARG A 73 18.01 8.45 -6.17
CA ARG A 73 17.77 7.58 -5.03
C ARG A 73 17.27 8.39 -3.85
N ILE A 74 16.09 8.07 -3.37
CA ILE A 74 15.47 8.72 -2.22
C ILE A 74 15.93 8.00 -0.95
N ASP A 75 16.60 8.74 -0.06
CA ASP A 75 16.91 8.29 1.29
C ASP A 75 15.75 8.67 2.22
N ILE A 76 15.01 7.67 2.70
CA ILE A 76 13.84 7.86 3.56
C ILE A 76 14.22 8.54 4.87
N ALA A 77 15.37 8.20 5.49
CA ALA A 77 15.78 8.79 6.76
C ALA A 77 16.14 10.27 6.59
N GLN A 78 16.86 10.62 5.53
CA GLN A 78 17.19 11.99 5.21
C GLN A 78 15.93 12.81 4.87
N LEU A 79 15.03 12.24 4.10
CA LEU A 79 13.77 12.89 3.74
C LEU A 79 12.88 13.11 4.97
N ALA A 80 12.81 12.14 5.88
CA ALA A 80 12.12 12.26 7.16
C ALA A 80 12.66 13.39 8.02
N ALA A 81 13.98 13.53 8.10
CA ALA A 81 14.63 14.63 8.83
C ALA A 81 14.31 15.99 8.19
N ARG A 82 14.31 16.09 6.85
CA ARG A 82 13.96 17.31 6.12
C ARG A 82 12.49 17.71 6.27
N ALA A 83 11.61 16.71 6.23
CA ALA A 83 10.17 16.88 6.34
C ALA A 83 9.71 17.12 7.79
N LEU A 84 10.53 16.79 8.78
CA LEU A 84 10.17 16.73 10.20
C LEU A 84 9.01 15.74 10.45
N LEU A 85 8.95 14.69 9.66
CA LEU A 85 7.93 13.62 9.74
C LEU A 85 8.56 12.28 10.13
N PRO A 86 7.84 11.40 10.81
CA PRO A 86 8.27 10.03 11.05
C PRO A 86 8.56 9.27 9.75
N GLN A 87 9.54 8.37 9.75
CA GLN A 87 9.86 7.56 8.56
C GLN A 87 8.67 6.75 8.04
N ALA A 88 7.77 6.32 8.93
CA ALA A 88 6.56 5.60 8.55
C ALA A 88 5.62 6.47 7.70
N GLN A 89 5.46 7.76 8.05
CA GLN A 89 4.67 8.71 7.25
C GLN A 89 5.34 8.99 5.90
N ILE A 90 6.67 9.14 5.88
CA ILE A 90 7.40 9.26 4.61
C ILE A 90 7.20 8.02 3.73
N ALA A 91 7.24 6.82 4.31
CA ALA A 91 6.97 5.59 3.55
C ALA A 91 5.55 5.55 2.98
N SER A 92 4.55 6.01 3.74
CA SER A 92 3.17 6.15 3.28
C SER A 92 3.05 7.16 2.15
N ALA A 93 3.64 8.35 2.32
CA ALA A 93 3.68 9.41 1.30
C ALA A 93 4.34 8.92 0.00
N LEU A 94 5.50 8.26 0.09
CA LEU A 94 6.16 7.66 -1.07
C LEU A 94 5.32 6.56 -1.71
N GLY A 95 4.54 5.79 -0.95
CA GLY A 95 3.57 4.82 -1.46
C GLY A 95 2.48 5.48 -2.32
N VAL A 96 1.93 6.61 -1.85
CA VAL A 96 0.97 7.44 -2.61
C VAL A 96 1.62 7.98 -3.90
N LEU A 97 2.81 8.59 -3.80
CA LEU A 97 3.54 9.14 -4.94
C LEU A 97 3.93 8.07 -5.95
N ALA A 98 4.31 6.87 -5.49
CA ALA A 98 4.61 5.73 -6.36
C ALA A 98 3.35 5.22 -7.09
N SER A 99 2.22 5.14 -6.38
CA SER A 99 0.94 4.74 -6.97
C SER A 99 0.44 5.73 -8.02
N SER A 100 0.77 7.01 -7.87
CA SER A 100 0.46 8.07 -8.83
C SER A 100 1.52 8.24 -9.94
N GLY A 101 2.63 7.48 -9.86
CA GLY A 101 3.69 7.49 -10.87
C GLY A 101 4.71 8.62 -10.73
N GLN A 102 4.64 9.43 -9.66
CA GLN A 102 5.63 10.49 -9.39
C GLN A 102 6.96 9.96 -8.86
N VAL A 103 6.91 8.80 -8.22
CA VAL A 103 8.06 8.10 -7.68
C VAL A 103 8.09 6.70 -8.27
N GLY A 104 9.26 6.25 -8.70
CA GLY A 104 9.50 4.88 -9.11
C GLY A 104 10.27 4.12 -8.03
N PHE A 105 10.29 2.80 -8.12
CA PHE A 105 11.08 1.94 -7.25
C PHE A 105 12.09 1.14 -8.08
N ASP A 106 13.37 1.33 -7.81
CA ASP A 106 14.45 0.56 -8.41
C ASP A 106 14.64 -0.74 -7.61
N LEU A 107 14.28 -1.86 -8.24
CA LEU A 107 14.41 -3.19 -7.63
C LEU A 107 15.88 -3.57 -7.36
N ALA A 108 16.81 -3.10 -8.19
CA ALA A 108 18.23 -3.43 -8.04
C ALA A 108 18.87 -2.63 -6.90
N ALA A 109 18.51 -1.35 -6.78
CA ALA A 109 18.97 -0.48 -5.71
C ALA A 109 18.17 -0.67 -4.40
N GLY A 110 16.99 -1.31 -4.46
CA GLY A 110 16.07 -1.43 -3.34
C GLY A 110 15.59 -0.07 -2.82
N ALA A 111 15.46 0.93 -3.69
CA ALA A 111 15.20 2.30 -3.30
C ALA A 111 14.22 3.00 -4.24
N TYR A 112 13.49 3.97 -3.69
CA TYR A 112 12.69 4.88 -4.49
C TYR A 112 13.57 5.90 -5.23
N PHE A 113 13.09 6.38 -6.37
CA PHE A 113 13.69 7.49 -7.12
C PHE A 113 12.60 8.47 -7.59
N HIS A 114 12.93 9.73 -7.67
CA HIS A 114 12.00 10.77 -8.15
C HIS A 114 11.78 10.63 -9.65
N ARG A 115 10.50 10.63 -10.03
CA ARG A 115 10.07 10.50 -11.43
C ARG A 115 8.97 11.52 -11.70
N PRO A 116 9.29 12.70 -12.22
CA PRO A 116 8.31 13.73 -12.46
C PRO A 116 7.40 13.30 -13.64
N LEU A 117 6.24 12.83 -13.34
CA LEU A 117 5.17 12.62 -14.31
C LEU A 117 3.96 13.44 -13.89
N PRO A 118 3.16 13.93 -14.86
CA PRO A 118 1.92 14.62 -14.54
C PRO A 118 0.99 13.68 -13.74
N VAL A 119 0.53 14.16 -12.60
CA VAL A 119 -0.36 13.42 -11.70
C VAL A 119 -1.80 13.76 -12.01
N GLN A 120 -2.65 12.75 -12.07
CA GLN A 120 -4.09 12.93 -12.09
C GLN A 120 -4.66 12.74 -10.69
N ALA A 121 -5.34 13.75 -10.15
CA ALA A 121 -6.08 13.64 -8.91
C ALA A 121 -7.12 12.49 -9.04
N GLY A 122 -7.26 11.68 -8.00
CA GLY A 122 -8.18 10.54 -7.98
C GLY A 122 -7.65 9.26 -8.63
N LEU A 123 -6.44 9.27 -9.19
CA LEU A 123 -5.83 8.08 -9.79
C LEU A 123 -5.73 6.93 -8.78
N LEU A 124 -5.45 7.22 -7.51
CA LEU A 124 -5.35 6.21 -6.45
C LEU A 124 -6.62 5.38 -6.31
N ASP A 125 -7.78 6.02 -6.29
CA ASP A 125 -9.06 5.32 -6.12
C ASP A 125 -9.38 4.43 -7.33
N THR A 126 -8.96 4.85 -8.52
CA THR A 126 -9.08 4.06 -9.74
C THR A 126 -8.13 2.85 -9.72
N LEU A 127 -6.90 3.05 -9.27
CA LEU A 127 -5.89 1.98 -9.20
C LEU A 127 -6.16 1.01 -8.05
N HIS A 128 -6.78 1.49 -6.96
CA HIS A 128 -7.02 0.71 -5.75
C HIS A 128 -8.50 0.66 -5.37
N PRO A 129 -9.35 -0.07 -6.11
CA PRO A 129 -10.80 -0.11 -5.86
C PRO A 129 -11.17 -0.54 -4.43
N ARG A 130 -10.35 -1.41 -3.81
CA ARG A 130 -10.56 -1.83 -2.41
C ARG A 130 -10.37 -0.70 -1.41
N LEU A 131 -9.46 0.25 -1.71
CA LEU A 131 -9.24 1.43 -0.89
C LEU A 131 -10.43 2.40 -1.02
N ALA A 132 -10.87 2.67 -2.24
CA ALA A 132 -12.06 3.48 -2.51
C ALA A 132 -13.31 2.90 -1.83
N ASP A 133 -13.52 1.58 -1.93
CA ASP A 133 -14.60 0.87 -1.25
C ASP A 133 -14.50 0.99 0.28
N ALA A 134 -13.28 0.95 0.85
CA ALA A 134 -13.07 1.09 2.29
C ALA A 134 -13.39 2.50 2.77
N ARG A 135 -12.97 3.54 2.05
CA ARG A 135 -13.32 4.93 2.33
C ARG A 135 -14.84 5.15 2.29
N LYS A 136 -15.51 4.54 1.31
CA LYS A 136 -16.97 4.59 1.25
C LYS A 136 -17.62 3.95 2.47
N LEU A 137 -17.18 2.75 2.88
CA LEU A 137 -17.68 2.09 4.09
C LEU A 137 -17.49 2.94 5.35
N LEU A 138 -16.36 3.66 5.44
CA LEU A 138 -16.11 4.58 6.53
C LEU A 138 -17.05 5.79 6.49
N ALA A 139 -17.19 6.42 5.34
CA ALA A 139 -18.09 7.56 5.14
C ALA A 139 -19.58 7.19 5.41
N ASP A 140 -19.96 5.97 5.07
CA ASP A 140 -21.31 5.43 5.32
C ASP A 140 -21.54 5.07 6.82
N GLY A 141 -20.53 5.24 7.70
CA GLY A 141 -20.61 4.85 9.11
C GLY A 141 -20.80 3.35 9.32
N ALA A 142 -20.33 2.54 8.37
CA ALA A 142 -20.57 1.12 8.31
C ALA A 142 -19.74 0.30 9.31
N VAL A 143 -18.78 0.90 10.02
CA VAL A 143 -17.88 0.24 10.97
C VAL A 143 -18.45 0.39 12.39
N LEU A 144 -18.72 -0.75 13.03
CA LEU A 144 -19.27 -0.82 14.38
C LEU A 144 -18.30 -1.56 15.30
N PRO A 145 -17.82 -0.94 16.39
CA PRO A 145 -16.98 -1.65 17.37
C PRO A 145 -17.81 -2.67 18.17
N GLU A 146 -17.23 -3.87 18.40
CA GLU A 146 -17.84 -4.95 19.21
C GLU A 146 -17.03 -5.25 20.49
N GLY A 147 -16.01 -4.46 20.78
CA GLY A 147 -15.09 -4.65 21.91
C GLY A 147 -13.67 -4.95 21.45
N GLU A 148 -12.79 -5.29 22.35
CA GLU A 148 -11.33 -5.40 22.17
C GLU A 148 -10.87 -5.93 20.80
N GLY A 149 -10.47 -5.02 19.89
CA GLY A 149 -9.94 -5.35 18.57
C GLY A 149 -10.92 -6.05 17.62
N ARG A 150 -12.23 -6.07 17.96
CA ARG A 150 -13.28 -6.70 17.16
C ARG A 150 -14.28 -5.66 16.65
N TYR A 151 -14.64 -5.82 15.39
CA TYR A 151 -15.52 -4.90 14.67
C TYR A 151 -16.46 -5.66 13.77
N THR A 152 -17.67 -5.11 13.59
CA THR A 152 -18.60 -5.52 12.53
C THR A 152 -18.63 -4.44 11.46
N VAL A 153 -18.54 -4.84 10.20
CA VAL A 153 -18.63 -3.94 9.06
C VAL A 153 -19.83 -4.32 8.21
N GLN A 154 -20.76 -3.36 8.07
CA GLN A 154 -21.93 -3.50 7.19
C GLN A 154 -21.51 -3.23 5.75
N SER A 155 -21.70 -4.18 4.83
CA SER A 155 -21.38 -4.01 3.41
C SER A 155 -22.55 -4.50 2.56
N GLY A 156 -23.40 -3.57 2.14
CA GLY A 156 -24.69 -3.89 1.55
C GLY A 156 -25.58 -4.65 2.54
N PRO A 157 -26.24 -5.74 2.14
CA PRO A 157 -27.09 -6.52 3.03
C PRO A 157 -26.33 -7.41 4.02
N GLN A 158 -25.01 -7.54 3.85
CA GLN A 158 -24.21 -8.48 4.64
C GLN A 158 -23.39 -7.78 5.72
N ARG A 159 -23.14 -8.50 6.80
CA ARG A 159 -22.26 -8.09 7.90
C ARG A 159 -21.04 -8.98 7.95
N TYR A 160 -19.87 -8.35 8.07
CA TYR A 160 -18.59 -9.05 8.15
C TYR A 160 -17.91 -8.71 9.47
N ARG A 161 -17.46 -9.73 10.18
CA ARG A 161 -16.68 -9.55 11.41
C ARG A 161 -15.20 -9.38 11.05
N VAL A 162 -14.58 -8.39 11.65
CA VAL A 162 -13.15 -8.10 11.53
C VAL A 162 -12.53 -8.21 12.92
N ALA A 163 -11.42 -8.94 13.00
CA ALA A 163 -10.57 -9.00 14.18
C ALA A 163 -9.19 -8.49 13.78
N LEU A 164 -8.72 -7.44 14.49
CA LEU A 164 -7.41 -6.86 14.24
C LEU A 164 -6.34 -7.61 15.03
N GLY A 165 -5.22 -7.90 14.37
CA GLY A 165 -4.01 -8.38 15.01
C GLY A 165 -3.13 -7.23 15.49
N VAL A 166 -2.09 -7.56 16.25
CA VAL A 166 -1.05 -6.59 16.66
C VAL A 166 -0.39 -5.98 15.41
N GLU A 167 -0.12 -6.83 14.42
CA GLU A 167 0.36 -6.40 13.11
C GLU A 167 -0.75 -6.53 12.07
N PRO A 168 -0.78 -5.64 11.05
CA PRO A 168 -1.80 -5.67 9.99
C PRO A 168 -1.87 -7.00 9.22
N THR A 169 -0.77 -7.73 9.13
CA THR A 169 -0.69 -9.05 8.50
C THR A 169 -1.49 -10.13 9.23
N HIS A 170 -1.77 -9.91 10.51
CA HIS A 170 -2.55 -10.84 11.36
C HIS A 170 -4.04 -10.49 11.41
N ASP A 171 -4.48 -9.46 10.70
CA ASP A 171 -5.89 -9.10 10.62
C ASP A 171 -6.71 -10.23 10.00
N ARG A 172 -7.92 -10.44 10.51
CA ARG A 172 -8.86 -11.46 10.01
C ARG A 172 -10.21 -10.82 9.71
N CYS A 173 -10.83 -11.30 8.64
CA CYS A 173 -12.17 -10.90 8.26
C CYS A 173 -12.95 -12.11 7.76
N THR A 174 -14.24 -12.19 8.06
CA THR A 174 -15.11 -13.28 7.59
C THR A 174 -15.55 -13.16 6.13
N CYS A 175 -15.09 -12.14 5.40
CA CYS A 175 -15.46 -11.94 3.99
C CYS A 175 -14.80 -12.96 3.05
N PRO A 176 -15.39 -13.21 1.87
CA PRO A 176 -14.85 -14.16 0.88
C PRO A 176 -13.43 -13.84 0.44
N TRP A 177 -13.04 -12.54 0.34
CA TRP A 177 -11.68 -12.16 0.00
C TRP A 177 -10.67 -12.67 1.04
N ASN A 178 -10.93 -12.40 2.32
CA ASN A 178 -10.03 -12.84 3.39
C ASN A 178 -10.02 -14.37 3.53
N ALA A 179 -11.19 -15.02 3.40
CA ALA A 179 -11.29 -16.48 3.42
C ALA A 179 -10.44 -17.14 2.31
N LYS A 180 -10.47 -16.54 1.10
CA LYS A 180 -9.73 -17.06 -0.07
C LYS A 180 -8.22 -16.79 -0.01
N TYR A 181 -7.82 -15.58 0.38
CA TYR A 181 -6.43 -15.15 0.23
C TYR A 181 -5.66 -15.06 1.55
N GLN A 182 -6.34 -15.06 2.69
CA GLN A 182 -5.73 -15.07 4.05
C GLN A 182 -4.63 -14.01 4.24
N GLY A 183 -4.78 -12.85 3.62
CA GLY A 183 -3.80 -11.77 3.66
C GLY A 183 -2.70 -11.83 2.60
N ALA A 184 -2.54 -12.94 1.88
CA ALA A 184 -1.48 -13.09 0.86
C ALA A 184 -1.58 -12.08 -0.30
N ARG A 185 -2.78 -11.52 -0.54
CA ARG A 185 -3.03 -10.49 -1.56
C ARG A 185 -3.43 -9.14 -0.95
N GLY A 186 -2.94 -8.88 0.26
CA GLY A 186 -3.25 -7.67 1.01
C GLY A 186 -4.63 -7.69 1.68
N PRO A 187 -4.93 -6.61 2.43
CA PRO A 187 -6.14 -6.51 3.23
C PRO A 187 -7.39 -6.44 2.34
N CYS A 188 -8.51 -6.91 2.88
CA CYS A 188 -9.81 -6.67 2.27
C CYS A 188 -10.32 -5.26 2.60
N LYS A 189 -11.32 -4.77 1.87
CA LYS A 189 -11.93 -3.46 2.11
C LYS A 189 -12.48 -3.27 3.52
N HIS A 190 -12.97 -4.34 4.15
CA HIS A 190 -13.53 -4.28 5.50
C HIS A 190 -12.43 -4.07 6.56
N THR A 191 -11.29 -4.77 6.41
CA THR A 191 -10.13 -4.58 7.27
C THR A 191 -9.54 -3.18 7.10
N LEU A 192 -9.44 -2.69 5.85
CA LEU A 192 -9.00 -1.32 5.56
C LEU A 192 -9.93 -0.29 6.22
N ALA A 193 -11.25 -0.46 6.08
CA ALA A 193 -12.23 0.46 6.70
C ALA A 193 -12.09 0.51 8.22
N VAL A 194 -11.85 -0.64 8.88
CA VAL A 194 -11.63 -0.68 10.33
C VAL A 194 -10.31 0.00 10.72
N ARG A 195 -9.24 -0.20 9.96
CA ARG A 195 -7.96 0.47 10.21
C ARG A 195 -8.08 1.99 10.04
N MET A 196 -8.78 2.45 9.01
CA MET A 196 -9.09 3.87 8.82
C MET A 196 -9.97 4.44 9.94
N PHE A 197 -10.95 3.67 10.42
CA PHE A 197 -11.82 4.07 11.54
C PHE A 197 -11.03 4.31 12.83
N LEU A 198 -9.97 3.56 13.05
CA LEU A 198 -9.11 3.69 14.23
C LEU A 198 -8.03 4.74 14.09
N ASP A 199 -7.80 5.24 12.90
CA ASP A 199 -6.86 6.34 12.69
C ASP A 199 -7.47 7.63 13.27
N PRO A 200 -6.83 8.26 14.27
CA PRO A 200 -7.38 9.47 14.91
C PRO A 200 -7.63 10.61 13.92
N LEU A 201 -6.91 10.62 12.80
CA LEU A 201 -7.06 11.63 11.75
C LEU A 201 -8.30 11.43 10.87
N ASN A 202 -8.86 10.22 10.86
CA ASN A 202 -10.14 9.93 10.20
C ASN A 202 -11.34 10.04 11.16
N ALA A 203 -11.13 10.46 12.41
CA ALA A 203 -12.22 10.62 13.37
C ALA A 203 -13.16 11.75 12.90
N PRO A 204 -14.48 11.51 12.83
CA PRO A 204 -15.42 12.56 12.46
C PRO A 204 -15.35 13.68 13.53
N GLY A 205 -14.77 14.83 13.16
CA GLY A 205 -14.63 16.00 14.03
C GLY A 205 -13.19 16.49 14.26
N ALA A 206 -12.19 16.00 13.53
CA ALA A 206 -10.83 16.50 13.65
C ALA A 206 -10.61 17.88 13.04
N ASP A 207 -11.60 18.42 12.30
CA ASP A 207 -11.57 19.76 11.69
C ASP A 207 -12.39 20.76 12.51
N ALA A 208 -12.08 20.93 13.81
CA ALA A 208 -12.70 21.97 14.62
C ALA A 208 -11.66 22.85 15.31
#